data_d98765e5a547058f104c178e7e3eef1f
#
_entry.id   d98765e5a547058f104c178e7e3eef1f
#
_cell.length_a   1.000
_cell.length_b   1.000
_cell.length_c   1.000
_cell.angle_alpha   90.00
_cell.angle_beta   90.00
_cell.angle_gamma   90.00
#
_symmetry.space_group_name_H-M   'P 1'
#
loop_
_entity.id
_entity.type
_entity.pdbx_description
1 polymer ?
#
loop_
_entity_poly.entity_id
_entity_poly.type
_entity_poly.pdbx_seq_one_letter_code
_entity_poly.pdbx_strand_id
1 'polypeptide(L)'
;MIDLNNKKILLVRNDNIGDLICTTPAIQALRKKYPDNQIDIVVNSYNYSAIDQNPYVNKIYSYTKPKHKNGLLNKIKAGLGKLKILLDIRKEKYDVVVVFRSDYSKSAELFSNITNATYKVGVKSKKGKDNFNMHIPTANSKHEVEFCFDCLKEFGVVYDNENTFFYVPQEFVDKYTKYQDYILFHISSRKEENRYSLQNFKTVIDSLDSKKILLSAEPVDFDAARELDSITNATFMQTSSLIDLAGLIKNINTFVTLDGGAMHVSPALNIKTISISGATNMDKWYPWGYKDFVIQDESKIANNIKSELIVDKIKSNEGINL
;
A
#
# COMPACT_ATOMS: atom_id res chain seq x y z
N MET A 1 -7.14 20.06 21.69
CA MET A 1 -6.86 18.62 21.45
C MET A 1 -7.86 17.79 22.24
N ILE A 2 -8.44 16.79 21.59
CA ILE A 2 -9.39 15.85 22.20
C ILE A 2 -8.57 14.70 22.79
N ASP A 3 -8.75 14.41 24.07
CA ASP A 3 -8.09 13.28 24.72
C ASP A 3 -8.82 11.97 24.44
N LEU A 4 -8.06 10.93 24.04
CA LEU A 4 -8.59 9.61 23.72
C LEU A 4 -8.16 8.53 24.74
N ASN A 5 -7.62 8.86 25.90
CA ASN A 5 -7.23 7.86 26.90
C ASN A 5 -8.40 6.92 27.25
N ASN A 6 -8.13 5.61 27.28
CA ASN A 6 -9.10 4.54 27.57
C ASN A 6 -10.31 4.51 26.62
N LYS A 7 -10.12 4.90 25.34
CA LYS A 7 -11.18 4.90 24.32
C LYS A 7 -11.07 3.69 23.38
N LYS A 8 -12.22 3.30 22.85
CA LYS A 8 -12.33 2.32 21.77
C LYS A 8 -12.36 3.04 20.42
N ILE A 9 -11.42 2.74 19.56
CA ILE A 9 -11.22 3.41 18.28
C ILE A 9 -11.41 2.40 17.15
N LEU A 10 -12.30 2.72 16.20
CA LEU A 10 -12.47 1.97 14.97
C LEU A 10 -11.84 2.74 13.82
N LEU A 11 -10.86 2.14 13.18
CA LEU A 11 -10.27 2.63 11.96
C LEU A 11 -10.92 1.97 10.75
N VAL A 12 -11.07 2.69 9.64
CA VAL A 12 -11.66 2.15 8.41
C VAL A 12 -10.76 2.49 7.23
N ARG A 13 -10.18 1.44 6.60
CA ARG A 13 -9.39 1.56 5.38
C ARG A 13 -9.69 0.38 4.45
N ASN A 14 -10.64 0.53 3.55
CA ASN A 14 -11.21 -0.56 2.77
C ASN A 14 -11.03 -0.42 1.25
N ASP A 15 -9.96 0.22 0.81
CA ASP A 15 -9.60 0.45 -0.60
C ASP A 15 -8.51 -0.49 -1.12
N ASN A 16 -7.31 0.01 -1.43
CA ASN A 16 -6.24 -0.78 -2.04
C ASN A 16 -5.16 -1.12 -1.01
N ILE A 17 -4.21 -1.94 -1.43
CA ILE A 17 -3.07 -2.40 -0.61
C ILE A 17 -2.16 -1.23 -0.25
N GLY A 18 -1.71 -0.46 -1.24
CA GLY A 18 -0.83 0.70 -1.03
C GLY A 18 -1.44 1.75 -0.10
N ASP A 19 -2.74 2.03 -0.28
CA ASP A 19 -3.49 2.93 0.61
C ASP A 19 -3.43 2.49 2.08
N LEU A 20 -3.58 1.19 2.35
CA LEU A 20 -3.53 0.66 3.71
C LEU A 20 -2.10 0.67 4.27
N ILE A 21 -1.09 0.35 3.46
CA ILE A 21 0.32 0.46 3.87
C ILE A 21 0.63 1.91 4.27
N CYS A 22 0.21 2.91 3.47
CA CYS A 22 0.38 4.32 3.80
C CYS A 22 -0.37 4.77 5.07
N THR A 23 -1.31 3.97 5.57
CA THR A 23 -2.03 4.27 6.82
C THR A 23 -1.27 3.77 8.06
N THR A 24 -0.38 2.80 7.91
CA THR A 24 0.30 2.15 9.04
C THR A 24 1.15 3.07 9.92
N PRO A 25 1.84 4.12 9.40
CA PRO A 25 2.53 5.10 10.25
C PRO A 25 1.60 5.82 11.23
N ALA A 26 0.43 6.25 10.75
CA ALA A 26 -0.56 6.93 11.59
C ALA A 26 -1.16 5.98 12.65
N ILE A 27 -1.32 4.68 12.34
CA ILE A 27 -1.75 3.67 13.31
C ILE A 27 -0.67 3.48 14.39
N GLN A 28 0.60 3.41 14.00
CA GLN A 28 1.72 3.30 14.93
C GLN A 28 1.78 4.52 15.87
N ALA A 29 1.70 5.74 15.33
CA ALA A 29 1.72 6.97 16.11
C ALA A 29 0.52 7.06 17.07
N LEU A 30 -0.67 6.62 16.62
CA LEU A 30 -1.87 6.54 17.46
C LEU A 30 -1.65 5.58 18.65
N ARG A 31 -1.08 4.39 18.41
CA ARG A 31 -0.74 3.42 19.46
C ARG A 31 0.32 3.94 20.43
N LYS A 32 1.39 4.58 19.91
CA LYS A 32 2.42 5.20 20.76
C LYS A 32 1.83 6.23 21.72
N LYS A 33 0.93 7.07 21.21
CA LYS A 33 0.30 8.13 22.01
C LYS A 33 -0.73 7.61 23.00
N TYR A 34 -1.48 6.58 22.64
CA TYR A 34 -2.56 5.99 23.44
C TYR A 34 -2.35 4.48 23.57
N PRO A 35 -1.39 4.04 24.41
CA PRO A 35 -0.96 2.64 24.47
C PRO A 35 -2.05 1.68 24.97
N ASP A 36 -2.96 2.15 25.83
CA ASP A 36 -3.99 1.33 26.47
C ASP A 36 -5.31 1.29 25.70
N ASN A 37 -5.41 2.00 24.57
CA ASN A 37 -6.63 2.04 23.79
C ASN A 37 -6.90 0.73 23.05
N GLN A 38 -8.18 0.38 22.90
CA GLN A 38 -8.59 -0.62 21.93
C GLN A 38 -8.61 0.04 20.54
N ILE A 39 -7.73 -0.39 19.65
CA ILE A 39 -7.62 0.10 18.25
C ILE A 39 -7.96 -1.06 17.33
N ASP A 40 -9.11 -1.02 16.71
CA ASP A 40 -9.57 -2.03 15.75
C ASP A 40 -9.66 -1.43 14.35
N ILE A 41 -9.51 -2.27 13.31
CA ILE A 41 -9.53 -1.79 11.92
C ILE A 41 -10.48 -2.61 11.05
N VAL A 42 -11.21 -1.92 10.16
CA VAL A 42 -12.00 -2.53 9.09
C VAL A 42 -11.24 -2.44 7.77
N VAL A 43 -11.03 -3.58 7.17
CA VAL A 43 -10.39 -3.76 5.86
C VAL A 43 -11.24 -4.63 4.95
N ASN A 44 -10.85 -4.80 3.70
CA ASN A 44 -11.44 -5.81 2.83
C ASN A 44 -10.46 -6.96 2.58
N SER A 45 -10.94 -8.10 2.08
CA SER A 45 -10.10 -9.29 1.82
C SER A 45 -8.98 -9.04 0.79
N TYR A 46 -9.08 -8.00 -0.05
CA TYR A 46 -8.05 -7.67 -1.03
C TYR A 46 -6.83 -6.98 -0.39
N ASN A 47 -7.06 -6.10 0.59
CA ASN A 47 -5.98 -5.37 1.26
C ASN A 47 -5.61 -5.90 2.65
N TYR A 48 -6.20 -7.04 3.08
CA TYR A 48 -5.96 -7.64 4.40
C TYR A 48 -4.47 -7.89 4.69
N SER A 49 -3.72 -8.40 3.71
CA SER A 49 -2.29 -8.67 3.86
C SER A 49 -1.44 -7.45 4.24
N ALA A 50 -1.91 -6.24 3.95
CA ALA A 50 -1.22 -4.99 4.29
C ALA A 50 -1.33 -4.61 5.78
N ILE A 51 -2.15 -5.30 6.57
CA ILE A 51 -2.34 -5.04 8.00
C ILE A 51 -2.21 -6.31 8.85
N ASP A 52 -2.10 -7.46 8.21
CA ASP A 52 -1.95 -8.73 8.92
C ASP A 52 -0.75 -8.70 9.86
N GLN A 53 -0.90 -9.28 11.05
CA GLN A 53 0.11 -9.26 12.12
C GLN A 53 0.66 -7.87 12.50
N ASN A 54 -0.07 -6.78 12.20
CA ASN A 54 0.35 -5.45 12.63
C ASN A 54 0.24 -5.33 14.17
N PRO A 55 1.35 -5.04 14.88
CA PRO A 55 1.37 -5.05 16.36
C PRO A 55 0.62 -3.90 17.00
N TYR A 56 0.20 -2.90 16.22
CA TYR A 56 -0.42 -1.68 16.71
C TYR A 56 -1.95 -1.73 16.70
N VAL A 57 -2.57 -2.81 16.16
CA VAL A 57 -4.02 -3.02 16.15
C VAL A 57 -4.39 -4.21 17.03
N ASN A 58 -5.57 -4.12 17.68
CA ASN A 58 -6.08 -5.20 18.52
C ASN A 58 -6.90 -6.22 17.72
N LYS A 59 -7.72 -5.74 16.77
CA LYS A 59 -8.61 -6.61 15.99
C LYS A 59 -8.76 -6.10 14.56
N ILE A 60 -8.75 -7.04 13.62
CA ILE A 60 -8.94 -6.76 12.19
C ILE A 60 -10.28 -7.37 11.77
N TYR A 61 -11.21 -6.51 11.30
CA TYR A 61 -12.44 -6.92 10.66
C TYR A 61 -12.22 -6.97 9.15
N SER A 62 -12.12 -8.15 8.59
CA SER A 62 -11.95 -8.34 7.15
C SER A 62 -13.22 -8.84 6.48
N TYR A 63 -13.72 -8.14 5.46
CA TYR A 63 -14.88 -8.55 4.68
C TYR A 63 -14.57 -8.65 3.20
N THR A 64 -15.27 -9.53 2.50
CA THR A 64 -15.19 -9.64 1.05
C THR A 64 -16.27 -8.77 0.40
N LYS A 65 -15.87 -7.94 -0.58
CA LYS A 65 -16.83 -7.16 -1.37
C LYS A 65 -17.62 -8.12 -2.29
N PRO A 66 -18.96 -8.18 -2.24
CA PRO A 66 -19.74 -9.12 -3.06
C PRO A 66 -19.48 -9.02 -4.57
N LYS A 67 -19.13 -7.81 -5.06
CA LYS A 67 -18.80 -7.57 -6.48
C LYS A 67 -17.53 -8.32 -6.96
N HIS A 68 -16.68 -8.78 -6.04
CA HIS A 68 -15.46 -9.54 -6.35
C HIS A 68 -15.69 -11.06 -6.31
N LYS A 69 -16.94 -11.52 -6.16
CA LYS A 69 -17.28 -12.94 -6.14
C LYS A 69 -18.12 -13.33 -7.35
N ASN A 70 -17.76 -14.45 -7.96
CA ASN A 70 -18.55 -15.09 -9.01
C ASN A 70 -19.60 -16.02 -8.40
N GLY A 71 -20.79 -16.04 -9.02
CA GLY A 71 -21.91 -16.88 -8.58
C GLY A 71 -22.75 -16.27 -7.44
N LEU A 72 -24.07 -16.51 -7.50
CA LEU A 72 -25.06 -15.93 -6.58
C LEU A 72 -24.81 -16.36 -5.12
N LEU A 73 -24.54 -17.63 -4.88
CA LEU A 73 -24.29 -18.18 -3.53
C LEU A 73 -23.09 -17.53 -2.86
N ASN A 74 -22.00 -17.30 -3.60
CA ASN A 74 -20.80 -16.65 -3.08
C ASN A 74 -21.04 -15.16 -2.77
N LYS A 75 -21.87 -14.48 -3.56
CA LYS A 75 -22.29 -13.10 -3.29
C LYS A 75 -23.13 -13.00 -2.02
N ILE A 76 -24.06 -13.96 -1.81
CA ILE A 76 -24.88 -14.04 -0.60
C ILE A 76 -24.01 -14.30 0.63
N LYS A 77 -23.09 -15.29 0.57
CA LYS A 77 -22.15 -15.57 1.68
C LYS A 77 -21.31 -14.34 2.04
N ALA A 78 -20.79 -13.62 1.03
CA ALA A 78 -20.03 -12.38 1.27
C ALA A 78 -20.90 -11.29 1.90
N GLY A 79 -22.17 -11.19 1.51
CA GLY A 79 -23.15 -10.27 2.11
C GLY A 79 -23.43 -10.60 3.58
N LEU A 80 -23.69 -11.86 3.89
CA LEU A 80 -23.92 -12.33 5.27
C LEU A 80 -22.67 -12.14 6.16
N GLY A 81 -21.47 -12.42 5.62
CA GLY A 81 -20.23 -12.17 6.33
C GLY A 81 -20.04 -10.69 6.66
N LYS A 82 -20.35 -9.79 5.72
CA LYS A 82 -20.31 -8.34 5.96
C LYS A 82 -21.36 -7.93 7.01
N LEU A 83 -22.57 -8.47 6.96
CA LEU A 83 -23.62 -8.18 7.93
C LEU A 83 -23.19 -8.58 9.35
N LYS A 84 -22.59 -9.78 9.51
CA LYS A 84 -22.05 -10.22 10.80
C LYS A 84 -21.04 -9.21 11.34
N ILE A 85 -20.08 -8.77 10.52
CA ILE A 85 -19.07 -7.76 10.92
C ILE A 85 -19.75 -6.45 11.34
N LEU A 86 -20.77 -5.98 10.63
CA LEU A 86 -21.52 -4.78 11.01
C LEU A 86 -22.19 -4.94 12.38
N LEU A 87 -22.78 -6.09 12.67
CA LEU A 87 -23.39 -6.38 13.97
C LEU A 87 -22.33 -6.46 15.09
N ASP A 88 -21.18 -7.07 14.83
CA ASP A 88 -20.10 -7.15 15.79
C ASP A 88 -19.52 -5.75 16.12
N ILE A 89 -19.29 -4.91 15.12
CA ILE A 89 -18.85 -3.51 15.30
C ILE A 89 -19.87 -2.72 16.13
N ARG A 90 -21.17 -2.88 15.87
CA ARG A 90 -22.21 -2.17 16.62
C ARG A 90 -22.23 -2.55 18.10
N LYS A 91 -21.92 -3.80 18.44
CA LYS A 91 -21.88 -4.31 19.82
C LYS A 91 -20.68 -3.77 20.62
N GLU A 92 -19.57 -3.45 19.95
CA GLU A 92 -18.33 -3.00 20.60
C GLU A 92 -18.40 -1.59 21.22
N LYS A 93 -19.36 -0.76 20.79
CA LYS A 93 -19.58 0.60 21.29
C LYS A 93 -18.31 1.47 21.20
N TYR A 94 -17.82 1.67 19.99
CA TYR A 94 -16.66 2.54 19.72
C TYR A 94 -16.97 4.00 20.10
N ASP A 95 -15.99 4.68 20.70
CA ASP A 95 -16.04 6.11 21.03
C ASP A 95 -15.67 6.98 19.84
N VAL A 96 -14.76 6.47 18.99
CA VAL A 96 -14.17 7.17 17.83
C VAL A 96 -14.20 6.27 16.61
N VAL A 97 -14.56 6.84 15.47
CA VAL A 97 -14.38 6.20 14.15
C VAL A 97 -13.59 7.12 13.24
N VAL A 98 -12.51 6.60 12.63
CA VAL A 98 -11.69 7.34 11.68
C VAL A 98 -11.70 6.62 10.33
N VAL A 99 -12.21 7.28 9.29
CA VAL A 99 -12.20 6.79 7.91
C VAL A 99 -11.02 7.41 7.17
N PHE A 100 -9.97 6.63 6.99
CA PHE A 100 -8.73 7.03 6.30
C PHE A 100 -8.88 6.96 4.77
N ARG A 101 -9.82 7.72 4.23
CA ARG A 101 -9.98 7.81 2.78
C ARG A 101 -9.90 9.27 2.36
N SER A 102 -8.96 9.57 1.47
CA SER A 102 -8.73 10.91 0.97
C SER A 102 -9.84 11.44 0.05
N ASP A 103 -10.76 10.54 -0.35
CA ASP A 103 -12.03 10.87 -0.99
C ASP A 103 -13.20 10.23 -0.24
N TYR A 104 -14.37 10.90 -0.25
CA TYR A 104 -15.58 10.36 0.36
C TYR A 104 -15.96 8.99 -0.23
N SER A 105 -16.29 8.06 0.64
CA SER A 105 -16.73 6.72 0.26
C SER A 105 -17.93 6.26 1.10
N LYS A 106 -19.09 6.14 0.47
CA LYS A 106 -20.31 5.61 1.09
C LYS A 106 -20.11 4.21 1.68
N SER A 107 -19.25 3.38 1.06
CA SER A 107 -18.97 2.01 1.55
C SER A 107 -18.10 2.00 2.80
N ALA A 108 -17.28 3.02 3.02
CA ALA A 108 -16.48 3.19 4.23
C ALA A 108 -17.31 3.89 5.33
N GLU A 109 -18.08 4.92 4.97
CA GLU A 109 -18.99 5.61 5.88
C GLU A 109 -20.00 4.66 6.53
N LEU A 110 -20.45 3.60 5.83
CA LEU A 110 -21.35 2.61 6.38
C LEU A 110 -20.88 2.05 7.73
N PHE A 111 -19.57 1.83 7.90
CA PHE A 111 -19.00 1.34 9.16
C PHE A 111 -19.00 2.41 10.26
N SER A 112 -18.95 3.69 9.90
CA SER A 112 -19.17 4.80 10.84
C SER A 112 -20.63 4.92 11.25
N ASN A 113 -21.56 4.75 10.28
CA ASN A 113 -23.00 4.96 10.50
C ASN A 113 -23.61 3.97 11.49
N ILE A 114 -23.09 2.74 11.56
CA ILE A 114 -23.60 1.71 12.48
C ILE A 114 -23.11 1.88 13.91
N THR A 115 -22.13 2.74 14.15
CA THR A 115 -21.63 3.05 15.49
C THR A 115 -22.37 4.25 16.08
N ASN A 116 -22.40 4.31 17.41
CA ASN A 116 -22.84 5.51 18.15
C ASN A 116 -21.63 6.34 18.60
N ALA A 117 -20.51 6.29 17.86
CA ALA A 117 -19.29 6.99 18.21
C ALA A 117 -19.51 8.50 18.35
N THR A 118 -18.90 9.08 19.39
CA THR A 118 -18.94 10.52 19.66
C THR A 118 -18.18 11.30 18.57
N TYR A 119 -17.05 10.76 18.12
CA TYR A 119 -16.22 11.38 17.10
C TYR A 119 -16.19 10.50 15.84
N LYS A 120 -16.63 11.08 14.72
CA LYS A 120 -16.69 10.43 13.42
C LYS A 120 -15.92 11.26 12.40
N VAL A 121 -14.70 10.84 12.11
CA VAL A 121 -13.76 11.55 11.25
C VAL A 121 -13.81 11.01 9.82
N GLY A 122 -13.86 11.89 8.84
CA GLY A 122 -13.81 11.51 7.43
C GLY A 122 -13.90 12.70 6.48
N VAL A 123 -13.73 12.43 5.20
CA VAL A 123 -13.87 13.43 4.14
C VAL A 123 -15.34 13.70 3.85
N LYS A 124 -15.71 14.99 3.76
CA LYS A 124 -17.07 15.43 3.48
C LYS A 124 -17.58 14.92 2.14
N SER A 125 -18.84 14.49 2.11
CA SER A 125 -19.52 14.13 0.87
C SER A 125 -19.74 15.36 -0.02
N LYS A 126 -19.40 15.23 -1.31
CA LYS A 126 -19.69 16.30 -2.31
C LYS A 126 -21.19 16.63 -2.43
N LYS A 127 -22.05 15.68 -2.06
CA LYS A 127 -23.51 15.86 -2.03
C LYS A 127 -24.02 16.46 -0.72
N GLY A 128 -23.13 16.83 0.21
CA GLY A 128 -23.45 17.45 1.48
C GLY A 128 -24.23 16.57 2.49
N LYS A 129 -24.35 15.28 2.21
CA LYS A 129 -25.05 14.31 3.07
C LYS A 129 -24.06 13.21 3.46
N ASP A 130 -23.47 13.34 4.62
CA ASP A 130 -22.66 12.32 5.29
C ASP A 130 -22.91 12.38 6.80
N ASN A 131 -22.38 11.40 7.53
CA ASN A 131 -22.59 11.26 8.98
C ASN A 131 -21.28 11.50 9.77
N PHE A 132 -20.32 12.19 9.18
CA PHE A 132 -19.13 12.63 9.88
C PHE A 132 -19.41 13.94 10.62
N ASN A 133 -18.91 14.07 11.85
CA ASN A 133 -18.96 15.33 12.61
C ASN A 133 -17.59 16.01 12.71
N MET A 134 -16.54 15.37 12.17
CA MET A 134 -15.20 15.92 12.01
C MET A 134 -14.77 15.72 10.55
N HIS A 135 -14.79 16.81 9.78
CA HIS A 135 -14.48 16.76 8.35
C HIS A 135 -13.02 17.08 8.10
N ILE A 136 -12.36 16.21 7.33
CA ILE A 136 -10.99 16.41 6.87
C ILE A 136 -11.04 16.90 5.41
N PRO A 137 -10.28 17.94 5.05
CA PRO A 137 -10.17 18.38 3.65
C PRO A 137 -9.61 17.27 2.75
N THR A 138 -10.10 17.15 1.53
CA THR A 138 -9.45 16.30 0.51
C THR A 138 -8.05 16.83 0.23
N ALA A 139 -7.06 15.94 0.19
CA ALA A 139 -5.68 16.32 -0.07
C ALA A 139 -5.16 15.64 -1.34
N ASN A 140 -5.01 16.44 -2.41
CA ASN A 140 -4.38 15.99 -3.66
C ASN A 140 -2.92 16.45 -3.78
N SER A 141 -2.48 17.36 -2.93
CA SER A 141 -1.15 18.01 -2.97
C SER A 141 -0.19 17.53 -1.87
N LYS A 142 -0.58 16.55 -1.08
CA LYS A 142 0.28 15.95 -0.03
C LYS A 142 0.24 14.42 -0.11
N HIS A 143 1.27 13.80 0.43
CA HIS A 143 1.36 12.35 0.45
C HIS A 143 0.21 11.71 1.27
N GLU A 144 -0.20 10.50 0.89
CA GLU A 144 -1.30 9.78 1.57
C GLU A 144 -0.99 9.47 3.04
N VAL A 145 0.29 9.26 3.41
CA VAL A 145 0.73 9.15 4.82
C VAL A 145 0.39 10.42 5.57
N GLU A 146 0.75 11.58 5.04
CA GLU A 146 0.48 12.90 5.67
C GLU A 146 -1.03 13.15 5.84
N PHE A 147 -1.83 12.77 4.83
CA PHE A 147 -3.29 12.82 4.94
C PHE A 147 -3.81 11.95 6.09
N CYS A 148 -3.24 10.76 6.32
CA CYS A 148 -3.63 9.92 7.44
C CYS A 148 -3.35 10.59 8.80
N PHE A 149 -2.26 11.36 8.92
CA PHE A 149 -2.00 12.15 10.12
C PHE A 149 -2.97 13.34 10.27
N ASP A 150 -3.39 13.98 9.16
CA ASP A 150 -4.43 15.01 9.23
C ASP A 150 -5.74 14.45 9.84
N CYS A 151 -6.08 13.19 9.54
CA CYS A 151 -7.26 12.54 10.13
C CYS A 151 -7.16 12.39 11.67
N LEU A 152 -5.97 12.40 12.23
CA LEU A 152 -5.71 12.21 13.66
C LEU A 152 -5.28 13.49 14.39
N LYS A 153 -5.14 14.62 13.68
CA LYS A 153 -4.58 15.87 14.20
C LYS A 153 -5.32 16.40 15.43
N GLU A 154 -6.65 16.38 15.42
CA GLU A 154 -7.47 16.88 16.55
C GLU A 154 -7.29 16.03 17.82
N PHE A 155 -6.83 14.79 17.69
CA PHE A 155 -6.43 13.90 18.79
C PHE A 155 -4.97 14.06 19.18
N GLY A 156 -4.26 15.04 18.59
CA GLY A 156 -2.87 15.36 18.88
C GLY A 156 -1.89 14.28 18.48
N VAL A 157 -2.24 13.41 17.53
CA VAL A 157 -1.32 12.46 16.91
C VAL A 157 -0.58 13.18 15.77
N VAL A 158 0.74 13.21 15.86
CA VAL A 158 1.62 13.86 14.89
C VAL A 158 2.64 12.86 14.35
N TYR A 159 3.13 13.09 13.15
CA TYR A 159 4.20 12.29 12.56
C TYR A 159 5.52 12.52 13.29
N ASP A 160 6.19 11.44 13.69
CA ASP A 160 7.48 11.44 14.35
C ASP A 160 8.35 10.29 13.80
N ASN A 161 8.65 10.36 12.51
CA ASN A 161 9.48 9.37 11.79
C ASN A 161 8.96 7.92 11.78
N GLU A 162 7.64 7.71 11.90
CA GLU A 162 7.06 6.39 11.75
C GLU A 162 7.23 5.87 10.31
N ASN A 163 7.74 4.63 10.20
CA ASN A 163 7.86 3.95 8.93
C ASN A 163 6.54 3.24 8.55
N THR A 164 6.34 3.03 7.27
CA THR A 164 5.31 2.10 6.79
C THR A 164 5.63 0.68 7.27
N PHE A 165 4.60 -0.15 7.43
CA PHE A 165 4.73 -1.51 7.96
C PHE A 165 4.08 -2.52 7.02
N PHE A 166 4.77 -3.65 6.82
CA PHE A 166 4.24 -4.83 6.15
C PHE A 166 4.85 -6.09 6.79
N TYR A 167 4.01 -7.04 7.23
CA TYR A 167 4.50 -8.28 7.82
C TYR A 167 4.78 -9.33 6.75
N VAL A 168 5.94 -9.98 6.87
CA VAL A 168 6.33 -11.12 6.04
C VAL A 168 6.67 -12.30 6.95
N PRO A 169 5.94 -13.43 6.87
CA PRO A 169 6.28 -14.63 7.61
C PRO A 169 7.69 -15.10 7.28
N GLN A 170 8.42 -15.62 8.30
CA GLN A 170 9.83 -15.98 8.17
C GLN A 170 10.07 -17.02 7.07
N GLU A 171 9.15 -17.96 6.88
CA GLU A 171 9.21 -18.97 5.82
C GLU A 171 9.35 -18.38 4.41
N PHE A 172 8.68 -17.25 4.12
CA PHE A 172 8.83 -16.55 2.85
C PHE A 172 10.14 -15.77 2.74
N VAL A 173 10.68 -15.30 3.86
CA VAL A 173 12.01 -14.66 3.89
C VAL A 173 13.08 -15.70 3.63
N ASP A 174 13.06 -16.84 4.32
CA ASP A 174 14.06 -17.90 4.23
C ASP A 174 14.14 -18.51 2.83
N LYS A 175 13.02 -18.55 2.12
CA LYS A 175 12.93 -19.05 0.73
C LYS A 175 13.88 -18.34 -0.23
N TYR A 176 14.22 -17.07 0.03
CA TYR A 176 14.91 -16.19 -0.91
C TYR A 176 16.28 -15.68 -0.42
N THR A 177 16.83 -16.21 0.65
CA THR A 177 18.09 -15.75 1.28
C THR A 177 19.30 -15.70 0.35
N LYS A 178 19.31 -16.46 -0.74
CA LYS A 178 20.39 -16.48 -1.74
C LYS A 178 20.42 -15.29 -2.70
N TYR A 179 19.42 -14.37 -2.62
CA TYR A 179 19.26 -13.27 -3.59
C TYR A 179 19.66 -11.89 -3.04
N GLN A 180 20.45 -11.82 -1.99
CA GLN A 180 20.80 -10.56 -1.30
C GLN A 180 21.49 -9.52 -2.19
N ASP A 181 22.28 -9.97 -3.19
CA ASP A 181 23.01 -9.07 -4.10
C ASP A 181 22.26 -8.77 -5.40
N TYR A 182 20.97 -9.11 -5.46
CA TYR A 182 20.20 -8.95 -6.69
C TYR A 182 19.42 -7.64 -6.74
N ILE A 183 19.21 -7.15 -7.95
CA ILE A 183 18.23 -6.11 -8.27
C ILE A 183 16.96 -6.82 -8.74
N LEU A 184 15.81 -6.45 -8.18
CA LEU A 184 14.53 -7.01 -8.60
C LEU A 184 13.73 -5.97 -9.38
N PHE A 185 13.34 -6.30 -10.62
CA PHE A 185 12.41 -5.55 -11.42
C PHE A 185 11.00 -6.15 -11.32
N HIS A 186 10.02 -5.35 -10.89
CA HIS A 186 8.61 -5.71 -10.95
C HIS A 186 7.94 -5.00 -12.14
N ILE A 187 7.61 -5.76 -13.19
CA ILE A 187 7.27 -5.21 -14.50
C ILE A 187 5.76 -4.96 -14.70
N SER A 188 4.95 -5.16 -13.67
CA SER A 188 3.48 -5.05 -13.80
C SER A 188 2.94 -3.72 -13.32
N SER A 189 2.02 -3.16 -14.08
CA SER A 189 1.14 -2.07 -13.66
C SER A 189 -0.24 -2.23 -14.30
N ARG A 190 -1.29 -1.82 -13.58
CA ARG A 190 -2.68 -1.93 -14.05
C ARG A 190 -3.07 -0.86 -15.05
N LYS A 191 -2.46 0.33 -14.95
CA LYS A 191 -2.74 1.45 -15.83
C LYS A 191 -1.78 1.44 -17.01
N GLU A 192 -2.31 1.62 -18.21
CA GLU A 192 -1.51 1.63 -19.44
C GLU A 192 -0.43 2.72 -19.41
N GLU A 193 -0.76 3.90 -18.93
CA GLU A 193 0.17 5.03 -18.86
C GLU A 193 1.35 4.78 -17.90
N ASN A 194 1.19 3.84 -16.97
CA ASN A 194 2.24 3.43 -16.03
C ASN A 194 3.03 2.21 -16.51
N ARG A 195 2.72 1.66 -17.70
CA ARG A 195 3.43 0.52 -18.27
C ARG A 195 4.71 0.96 -18.98
N TYR A 196 5.74 0.13 -18.89
CA TYR A 196 7.02 0.30 -19.56
C TYR A 196 7.22 -0.88 -20.51
N SER A 197 7.60 -0.65 -21.77
CA SER A 197 7.66 -1.70 -22.78
C SER A 197 8.75 -2.72 -22.50
N LEU A 198 8.58 -3.94 -23.01
CA LEU A 198 9.60 -4.99 -22.89
C LEU A 198 10.92 -4.58 -23.54
N GLN A 199 10.86 -3.86 -24.67
CA GLN A 199 12.05 -3.34 -25.35
C GLN A 199 12.81 -2.35 -24.48
N ASN A 200 12.10 -1.47 -23.78
CA ASN A 200 12.70 -0.50 -22.87
C ASN A 200 13.29 -1.19 -21.64
N PHE A 201 12.58 -2.16 -21.05
CA PHE A 201 13.13 -3.00 -19.97
C PHE A 201 14.39 -3.73 -20.41
N LYS A 202 14.38 -4.34 -21.62
CA LYS A 202 15.56 -4.99 -22.19
C LYS A 202 16.74 -4.03 -22.26
N THR A 203 16.53 -2.82 -22.78
CA THR A 203 17.60 -1.80 -22.87
C THR A 203 18.19 -1.45 -21.51
N VAL A 204 17.34 -1.30 -20.47
CA VAL A 204 17.80 -1.06 -19.08
C VAL A 204 18.61 -2.25 -18.58
N ILE A 205 18.11 -3.48 -18.73
CA ILE A 205 18.73 -4.71 -18.24
C ILE A 205 20.09 -4.93 -18.91
N ASP A 206 20.16 -4.81 -20.22
CA ASP A 206 21.41 -4.96 -21.01
C ASP A 206 22.48 -3.92 -20.59
N SER A 207 22.06 -2.71 -20.19
CA SER A 207 22.97 -1.67 -19.70
C SER A 207 23.50 -1.93 -18.26
N LEU A 208 23.02 -2.98 -17.61
CA LEU A 208 23.40 -3.41 -16.26
C LEU A 208 24.21 -4.73 -16.27
N ASP A 209 24.98 -5.00 -17.34
CA ASP A 209 25.67 -6.25 -17.68
C ASP A 209 26.30 -7.03 -16.53
N SER A 210 26.91 -6.33 -15.54
CA SER A 210 27.57 -6.96 -14.39
C SER A 210 26.65 -7.27 -13.22
N LYS A 211 25.36 -6.94 -13.33
CA LYS A 211 24.40 -7.05 -12.24
C LYS A 211 23.64 -8.37 -12.27
N LYS A 212 23.34 -8.89 -11.09
CA LYS A 212 22.43 -10.02 -10.92
C LYS A 212 21.00 -9.50 -10.88
N ILE A 213 20.19 -9.83 -11.86
CA ILE A 213 18.86 -9.25 -12.06
C ILE A 213 17.80 -10.34 -11.96
N LEU A 214 16.75 -10.04 -11.18
CA LEU A 214 15.52 -10.81 -11.10
C LEU A 214 14.37 -10.02 -11.72
N LEU A 215 13.43 -10.75 -12.29
CA LEU A 215 12.15 -10.22 -12.77
C LEU A 215 11.03 -10.80 -11.91
N SER A 216 10.04 -9.99 -11.60
CA SER A 216 8.76 -10.41 -11.04
C SER A 216 7.61 -9.71 -11.75
N ALA A 217 6.44 -10.34 -11.72
CA ALA A 217 5.25 -9.81 -12.38
C ALA A 217 3.97 -10.23 -11.65
N GLU A 218 2.87 -9.54 -11.92
CA GLU A 218 1.52 -10.07 -11.63
C GLU A 218 1.16 -11.18 -12.64
N PRO A 219 0.23 -12.10 -12.31
CA PRO A 219 -0.09 -13.23 -13.18
C PRO A 219 -0.46 -12.87 -14.62
N VAL A 220 -1.04 -11.71 -14.84
CA VAL A 220 -1.41 -11.21 -16.18
C VAL A 220 -0.21 -10.91 -17.07
N ASP A 221 0.96 -10.67 -16.48
CA ASP A 221 2.19 -10.29 -17.16
C ASP A 221 3.28 -11.38 -17.08
N PHE A 222 2.94 -12.62 -16.66
CA PHE A 222 3.92 -13.72 -16.57
C PHE A 222 4.56 -14.06 -17.92
N ASP A 223 3.81 -14.02 -19.03
CA ASP A 223 4.35 -14.31 -20.34
C ASP A 223 5.33 -13.23 -20.79
N ALA A 224 5.04 -11.97 -20.50
CA ALA A 224 5.96 -10.85 -20.72
C ALA A 224 7.26 -11.00 -19.91
N ALA A 225 7.16 -11.46 -18.65
CA ALA A 225 8.31 -11.71 -17.80
C ALA A 225 9.18 -12.88 -18.33
N ARG A 226 8.56 -13.96 -18.84
CA ARG A 226 9.28 -15.08 -19.47
C ARG A 226 9.95 -14.67 -20.78
N GLU A 227 9.32 -13.79 -21.54
CA GLU A 227 9.93 -13.23 -22.75
C GLU A 227 11.19 -12.45 -22.39
N LEU A 228 11.15 -11.55 -21.42
CA LEU A 228 12.34 -10.82 -20.94
C LEU A 228 13.43 -11.75 -20.40
N ASP A 229 13.10 -12.78 -19.64
CA ASP A 229 14.03 -13.82 -19.17
C ASP A 229 14.75 -14.47 -20.35
N SER A 230 14.04 -14.79 -21.43
CA SER A 230 14.61 -15.46 -22.60
C SER A 230 15.52 -14.59 -23.49
N ILE A 231 15.38 -13.26 -23.42
CA ILE A 231 16.11 -12.31 -24.29
C ILE A 231 17.10 -11.40 -23.53
N THR A 232 17.28 -11.62 -22.23
CA THR A 232 18.20 -10.86 -21.36
C THR A 232 18.97 -11.82 -20.42
N ASN A 233 19.87 -11.26 -19.60
CA ASN A 233 20.54 -11.98 -18.52
C ASN A 233 19.77 -12.00 -17.19
N ALA A 234 18.53 -11.49 -17.16
CA ALA A 234 17.68 -11.49 -15.99
C ALA A 234 17.00 -12.85 -15.81
N THR A 235 16.62 -13.19 -14.57
CA THR A 235 15.90 -14.44 -14.26
C THR A 235 14.49 -14.14 -13.74
N PHE A 236 13.47 -14.70 -14.36
CA PHE A 236 12.09 -14.57 -13.91
C PHE A 236 11.80 -15.42 -12.68
N MET A 237 11.34 -14.77 -11.61
CA MET A 237 10.91 -15.37 -10.37
C MET A 237 9.39 -15.28 -10.23
N GLN A 238 8.70 -16.37 -10.54
CA GLN A 238 7.27 -16.46 -10.36
C GLN A 238 6.93 -16.56 -8.86
N THR A 239 6.23 -15.57 -8.34
CA THR A 239 5.73 -15.56 -6.95
C THR A 239 4.24 -15.94 -6.93
N SER A 240 3.81 -16.63 -5.86
CA SER A 240 2.45 -17.15 -5.71
C SER A 240 1.45 -16.15 -5.13
N SER A 241 1.95 -15.10 -4.47
CA SER A 241 1.14 -14.10 -3.77
C SER A 241 1.96 -12.83 -3.50
N LEU A 242 1.28 -11.78 -3.02
CA LEU A 242 1.95 -10.56 -2.57
C LEU A 242 2.89 -10.82 -1.38
N ILE A 243 2.54 -11.74 -0.48
CA ILE A 243 3.40 -12.11 0.66
C ILE A 243 4.66 -12.83 0.18
N ASP A 244 4.52 -13.71 -0.81
CA ASP A 244 5.64 -14.42 -1.43
C ASP A 244 6.58 -13.42 -2.15
N LEU A 245 6.01 -12.45 -2.90
CA LEU A 245 6.77 -11.35 -3.50
C LEU A 245 7.46 -10.48 -2.43
N ALA A 246 6.80 -10.20 -1.32
CA ALA A 246 7.38 -9.45 -0.22
C ALA A 246 8.57 -10.18 0.43
N GLY A 247 8.51 -11.52 0.53
CA GLY A 247 9.64 -12.35 0.95
C GLY A 247 10.85 -12.21 0.03
N LEU A 248 10.61 -12.17 -1.29
CA LEU A 248 11.66 -11.92 -2.27
C LEU A 248 12.19 -10.49 -2.14
N ILE A 249 11.32 -9.47 -2.07
CA ILE A 249 11.69 -8.06 -1.90
C ILE A 249 12.57 -7.87 -0.65
N LYS A 250 12.27 -8.54 0.45
CA LYS A 250 13.03 -8.41 1.71
C LYS A 250 14.47 -8.91 1.61
N ASN A 251 14.78 -9.73 0.60
CA ASN A 251 16.08 -10.35 0.40
C ASN A 251 16.91 -9.71 -0.73
N ILE A 252 16.43 -8.68 -1.39
CA ILE A 252 17.17 -8.05 -2.49
C ILE A 252 17.77 -6.71 -2.06
N ASN A 253 18.70 -6.20 -2.85
CA ASN A 253 19.38 -4.94 -2.57
C ASN A 253 18.58 -3.72 -3.05
N THR A 254 18.03 -3.78 -4.27
CA THR A 254 17.30 -2.68 -4.89
C THR A 254 16.06 -3.20 -5.59
N PHE A 255 14.94 -2.53 -5.36
CA PHE A 255 13.67 -2.83 -6.01
C PHE A 255 13.33 -1.75 -7.03
N VAL A 256 13.19 -2.13 -8.29
CA VAL A 256 12.75 -1.28 -9.39
C VAL A 256 11.35 -1.69 -9.79
N THR A 257 10.40 -0.78 -9.75
CA THR A 257 8.99 -1.14 -9.95
C THR A 257 8.22 -0.10 -10.75
N LEU A 258 7.22 -0.57 -11.46
CA LEU A 258 6.15 0.29 -11.97
C LEU A 258 5.20 0.69 -10.82
N ASP A 259 4.40 1.74 -11.05
CA ASP A 259 3.36 2.14 -10.09
C ASP A 259 2.36 1.01 -9.84
N GLY A 260 2.18 0.66 -8.57
CA GLY A 260 1.30 -0.41 -8.12
C GLY A 260 1.42 -0.70 -6.62
N GLY A 261 0.73 -1.74 -6.16
CA GLY A 261 0.74 -2.14 -4.75
C GLY A 261 2.12 -2.52 -4.23
N ALA A 262 2.93 -3.19 -5.02
CA ALA A 262 4.29 -3.63 -4.68
C ALA A 262 5.23 -2.44 -4.39
N MET A 263 5.03 -1.30 -5.05
CA MET A 263 5.78 -0.06 -4.82
C MET A 263 5.72 0.43 -3.36
N HIS A 264 4.61 0.16 -2.66
CA HIS A 264 4.44 0.54 -1.25
C HIS A 264 4.92 -0.56 -0.29
N VAL A 265 4.99 -1.82 -0.72
CA VAL A 265 5.49 -2.94 0.10
C VAL A 265 6.98 -2.78 0.37
N SER A 266 7.76 -2.44 -0.64
CA SER A 266 9.22 -2.36 -0.55
C SER A 266 9.72 -1.35 0.50
N PRO A 267 9.22 -0.10 0.57
CA PRO A 267 9.57 0.82 1.66
C PRO A 267 9.19 0.31 3.05
N ALA A 268 8.05 -0.40 3.16
CA ALA A 268 7.59 -0.98 4.41
C ALA A 268 8.51 -2.13 4.91
N LEU A 269 9.37 -2.64 4.05
CA LEU A 269 10.40 -3.62 4.35
C LEU A 269 11.81 -2.99 4.47
N ASN A 270 11.91 -1.65 4.42
CA ASN A 270 13.14 -0.87 4.40
C ASN A 270 14.05 -1.19 3.20
N ILE A 271 13.46 -1.56 2.07
CA ILE A 271 14.19 -1.84 0.83
C ILE A 271 14.12 -0.62 -0.09
N LYS A 272 15.27 -0.25 -0.61
CA LYS A 272 15.45 0.86 -1.54
C LYS A 272 14.57 0.66 -2.78
N THR A 273 13.74 1.65 -3.07
CA THR A 273 12.71 1.56 -4.10
C THR A 273 12.88 2.63 -5.16
N ILE A 274 13.11 2.22 -6.40
CA ILE A 274 13.08 3.09 -7.58
C ILE A 274 11.74 2.87 -8.28
N SER A 275 10.98 3.94 -8.44
CA SER A 275 9.64 3.90 -9.07
C SER A 275 9.66 4.52 -10.46
N ILE A 276 9.22 3.76 -11.45
CA ILE A 276 8.96 4.21 -12.82
C ILE A 276 7.47 4.50 -12.93
N SER A 277 7.11 5.74 -13.20
CA SER A 277 5.72 6.20 -13.09
C SER A 277 5.28 7.01 -14.29
N GLY A 278 4.04 6.79 -14.72
CA GLY A 278 3.37 7.54 -15.75
C GLY A 278 2.35 8.54 -15.17
N ALA A 279 1.05 8.28 -15.36
CA ALA A 279 -0.04 9.21 -15.02
C ALA A 279 -0.34 9.37 -13.53
N THR A 280 0.26 8.58 -12.66
CA THR A 280 -0.01 8.65 -11.21
C THR A 280 0.56 9.93 -10.62
N ASN A 281 -0.22 10.59 -9.76
CA ASN A 281 0.24 11.75 -9.00
C ASN A 281 1.27 11.30 -7.95
N MET A 282 2.55 11.48 -8.24
CA MET A 282 3.64 11.02 -7.38
C MET A 282 3.88 11.91 -6.16
N ASP A 283 3.38 13.14 -6.12
CA ASP A 283 3.36 13.93 -4.87
C ASP A 283 2.48 13.27 -3.79
N LYS A 284 1.48 12.52 -4.23
CA LYS A 284 0.56 11.79 -3.35
C LYS A 284 0.97 10.35 -3.10
N TRP A 285 1.62 9.68 -4.05
CA TRP A 285 1.77 8.21 -4.05
C TRP A 285 3.21 7.74 -4.23
N TYR A 286 4.23 8.61 -4.07
CA TYR A 286 5.61 8.12 -4.11
C TYR A 286 5.86 7.05 -3.05
N PRO A 287 6.83 6.13 -3.26
CA PRO A 287 7.23 5.17 -2.22
C PRO A 287 7.74 5.94 -1.00
N TRP A 288 7.08 5.78 0.15
CA TRP A 288 7.35 6.58 1.35
C TRP A 288 8.83 6.48 1.78
N GLY A 289 9.48 7.62 1.98
CA GLY A 289 10.92 7.70 2.25
C GLY A 289 11.81 7.71 1.00
N TYR A 290 11.24 7.48 -0.21
CA TYR A 290 12.02 7.36 -1.45
C TYR A 290 11.53 8.31 -2.55
N LYS A 291 11.11 9.52 -2.20
CA LYS A 291 10.61 10.53 -3.16
C LYS A 291 11.63 10.83 -4.27
N ASP A 292 12.91 10.96 -3.91
CA ASP A 292 14.00 11.27 -4.84
C ASP A 292 14.34 10.12 -5.81
N PHE A 293 13.72 8.95 -5.61
CA PHE A 293 13.89 7.77 -6.45
C PHE A 293 12.70 7.52 -7.39
N VAL A 294 11.80 8.48 -7.51
CA VAL A 294 10.73 8.48 -8.49
C VAL A 294 11.26 9.01 -9.82
N ILE A 295 11.02 8.25 -10.90
CA ILE A 295 11.31 8.66 -12.26
C ILE A 295 9.96 8.81 -12.98
N GLN A 296 9.66 10.03 -13.42
CA GLN A 296 8.43 10.36 -14.12
C GLN A 296 8.73 11.34 -15.24
N ASP A 297 8.21 11.07 -16.44
CA ASP A 297 8.32 11.95 -17.60
C ASP A 297 7.22 13.03 -17.57
N GLU A 298 7.49 14.20 -18.17
CA GLU A 298 6.54 15.33 -18.25
C GLU A 298 5.26 14.97 -18.99
N SER A 299 5.34 14.03 -19.96
CA SER A 299 4.18 13.52 -20.69
C SER A 299 3.24 12.66 -19.84
N LYS A 300 3.66 12.28 -18.62
CA LYS A 300 2.93 11.36 -17.75
C LYS A 300 2.68 9.97 -18.38
N ILE A 301 3.57 9.54 -19.26
CA ILE A 301 3.58 8.22 -19.88
C ILE A 301 4.90 7.54 -19.52
N ALA A 302 4.86 6.46 -18.75
CA ALA A 302 6.07 5.76 -18.28
C ALA A 302 6.94 5.29 -19.45
N ASN A 303 6.34 4.86 -20.55
CA ASN A 303 7.06 4.37 -21.74
C ASN A 303 7.93 5.42 -22.44
N ASN A 304 7.74 6.72 -22.16
CA ASN A 304 8.56 7.81 -22.68
C ASN A 304 9.79 8.11 -21.81
N ILE A 305 9.92 7.46 -20.66
CA ILE A 305 11.09 7.59 -19.79
C ILE A 305 12.29 6.96 -20.48
N LYS A 306 13.38 7.73 -20.59
CA LYS A 306 14.63 7.25 -21.17
C LYS A 306 15.28 6.20 -20.26
N SER A 307 15.73 5.09 -20.86
CA SER A 307 16.36 3.97 -20.15
C SER A 307 17.59 4.40 -19.35
N GLU A 308 18.35 5.37 -19.85
CA GLU A 308 19.55 5.92 -19.20
C GLU A 308 19.25 6.51 -17.83
N LEU A 309 18.09 7.19 -17.67
CA LEU A 309 17.68 7.76 -16.36
C LEU A 309 17.48 6.68 -15.32
N ILE A 310 16.94 5.53 -15.71
CA ILE A 310 16.73 4.39 -14.82
C ILE A 310 18.08 3.76 -14.45
N VAL A 311 18.95 3.56 -15.44
CA VAL A 311 20.30 2.99 -15.26
C VAL A 311 21.13 3.90 -14.32
N ASP A 312 21.12 5.22 -14.55
CA ASP A 312 21.84 6.18 -13.73
C ASP A 312 21.32 6.19 -12.28
N LYS A 313 19.99 6.11 -12.11
CA LYS A 313 19.38 6.04 -10.79
C LYS A 313 19.76 4.75 -10.05
N ILE A 314 19.88 3.63 -10.74
CA ILE A 314 20.34 2.36 -10.17
C ILE A 314 21.82 2.46 -9.78
N LYS A 315 22.68 2.94 -10.68
CA LYS A 315 24.14 3.05 -10.47
C LYS A 315 24.52 4.08 -9.39
N SER A 316 23.85 5.24 -9.35
CA SER A 316 24.11 6.28 -8.33
C SER A 316 23.80 5.80 -6.91
N ASN A 317 23.07 4.71 -6.79
CA ASN A 317 22.62 4.14 -5.52
C ASN A 317 23.58 3.16 -4.87
N GLU A 318 24.59 2.68 -5.58
CA GLU A 318 25.51 1.67 -5.08
C GLU A 318 26.63 2.23 -4.20
N GLY A 319 26.79 3.57 -4.19
CA GLY A 319 27.78 4.28 -3.37
C GLY A 319 27.27 4.82 -2.02
N ILE A 320 25.99 4.68 -1.71
CA ILE A 320 25.39 5.19 -0.47
C ILE A 320 24.92 4.02 0.39
N ASN A 321 25.85 3.45 1.16
CA ASN A 321 25.50 2.71 2.38
C ASN A 321 25.06 3.75 3.42
N LEU A 322 23.77 3.79 3.71
CA LEU A 322 23.19 4.51 4.86
C LEU A 322 23.39 3.70 6.14
#